data_9c9f52dbb70f508cd70c592cb7f0254a
#
_entry.id   9c9f52dbb70f508cd70c592cb7f0254a
#
_cell.length_a   1.000
_cell.length_b   1.000
_cell.length_c   1.000
_cell.angle_alpha   90.00
_cell.angle_beta   90.00
_cell.angle_gamma   90.00
#
_symmetry.space_group_name_H-M   'P 1'
#
loop_
_entity.id
_entity.type
_entity.pdbx_description
1 polymer ?
#
loop_
_entity_poly.entity_id
_entity_poly.type
_entity_poly.pdbx_seq_one_letter_code
_entity_poly.pdbx_strand_id
1 'polypeptide(L)'
;MKQYLLVILVLISFQAFAQKKIKVEEDRMNIGGGKNPCLIVTIYEATEDDINSGWKSIMKGYNGKVSSKDGGHMADNVVIKDLSNNTCDVYYKTEKVNEKEFKLIVAVNLGGAFMNPSDHSTQNNYFKKLMKDFAAKTSMDAIGDQLKDAEKALSKLESAQSSLEKDQNSLKSDIEKYKSKIKSAEDDLAKNNTDQTKKKSEIEAQKKVVETITKKKDAVN
;
A
#
# COMPACT_ATOMS: atom_id res chain seq x y z
N MET A 1 -24.93 11.73 0.48
CA MET A 1 -24.47 11.92 -0.91
C MET A 1 -22.95 12.13 -1.02
N LYS A 2 -22.28 12.89 -0.14
CA LYS A 2 -20.79 13.09 -0.22
C LYS A 2 -19.95 11.81 0.02
N GLN A 3 -20.43 10.84 0.78
CA GLN A 3 -19.71 9.59 1.07
C GLN A 3 -19.67 8.62 -0.11
N TYR A 4 -20.68 8.61 -0.98
CA TYR A 4 -20.69 7.77 -2.17
C TYR A 4 -19.79 8.30 -3.29
N LEU A 5 -19.47 9.60 -3.29
CA LEU A 5 -18.57 10.21 -4.26
C LEU A 5 -17.12 9.77 -4.07
N LEU A 6 -16.71 9.50 -2.83
CA LEU A 6 -15.34 9.05 -2.50
C LEU A 6 -15.10 7.59 -2.90
N VAL A 7 -16.13 6.73 -2.80
CA VAL A 7 -16.06 5.32 -3.23
C VAL A 7 -16.00 5.21 -4.76
N ILE A 8 -16.66 6.09 -5.49
CA ILE A 8 -16.65 6.09 -6.97
C ILE A 8 -15.29 6.56 -7.51
N LEU A 9 -14.57 7.46 -6.81
CA LEU A 9 -13.26 7.95 -7.24
C LEU A 9 -12.16 6.86 -7.18
N VAL A 10 -12.28 5.87 -6.29
CA VAL A 10 -11.35 4.73 -6.17
C VAL A 10 -11.57 3.70 -7.30
N LEU A 11 -12.76 3.63 -7.88
CA LEU A 11 -13.10 2.67 -8.93
C LEU A 11 -12.67 3.07 -10.34
N ILE A 12 -12.24 4.33 -10.58
CA ILE A 12 -11.91 4.83 -11.92
C ILE A 12 -10.44 4.60 -12.29
N SER A 13 -9.58 4.15 -11.36
CA SER A 13 -8.17 3.86 -11.63
C SER A 13 -7.87 2.44 -12.12
N PHE A 14 -8.87 1.67 -12.57
CA PHE A 14 -8.63 0.47 -13.37
C PHE A 14 -8.17 0.90 -14.78
N GLN A 15 -6.99 1.48 -14.85
CA GLN A 15 -6.24 1.58 -16.10
C GLN A 15 -6.05 0.15 -16.61
N ALA A 16 -6.49 -0.10 -17.84
CA ALA A 16 -6.27 -1.36 -18.52
C ALA A 16 -4.78 -1.74 -18.37
N PHE A 17 -4.48 -2.74 -17.56
CA PHE A 17 -3.15 -3.34 -17.52
C PHE A 17 -2.93 -4.06 -18.85
N ALA A 18 -2.50 -3.29 -19.84
CA ALA A 18 -1.97 -3.88 -21.06
C ALA A 18 -0.82 -4.79 -20.65
N GLN A 19 -0.92 -6.07 -20.94
CA GLN A 19 0.10 -7.06 -20.61
C GLN A 19 1.44 -6.60 -21.18
N LYS A 20 2.33 -6.09 -20.33
CA LYS A 20 3.65 -5.60 -20.74
C LYS A 20 4.52 -6.80 -21.12
N LYS A 21 4.70 -7.00 -22.41
CA LYS A 21 5.47 -8.13 -22.93
C LYS A 21 6.96 -7.82 -22.82
N ILE A 22 7.69 -8.56 -21.98
CA ILE A 22 9.14 -8.46 -21.86
C ILE A 22 9.79 -9.00 -23.14
N LYS A 23 10.51 -8.13 -23.84
CA LYS A 23 11.30 -8.45 -25.01
C LYS A 23 12.74 -8.00 -24.80
N VAL A 24 13.69 -8.76 -25.33
CA VAL A 24 15.10 -8.35 -25.39
C VAL A 24 15.35 -7.88 -26.82
N GLU A 25 15.82 -6.65 -26.92
CA GLU A 25 16.14 -5.97 -28.18
C GLU A 25 17.66 -5.97 -28.37
N GLU A 26 18.11 -5.85 -29.62
CA GLU A 26 19.51 -5.71 -29.99
C GLU A 26 19.75 -4.31 -30.52
N ASP A 27 20.83 -3.69 -30.11
CA ASP A 27 21.24 -2.35 -30.57
C ASP A 27 22.75 -2.17 -30.44
N ARG A 28 23.26 -1.01 -30.81
CA ARG A 28 24.65 -0.58 -30.62
C ARG A 28 24.67 0.71 -29.82
N MET A 29 25.18 0.63 -28.61
CA MET A 29 25.24 1.77 -27.69
C MET A 29 26.67 2.04 -27.20
N ASN A 30 26.89 3.22 -26.66
CA ASN A 30 28.14 3.56 -25.96
C ASN A 30 28.18 2.80 -24.63
N ILE A 31 28.91 1.70 -24.60
CA ILE A 31 29.12 0.81 -23.46
C ILE A 31 30.41 0.01 -23.67
N GLY A 32 31.20 -0.23 -22.61
CA GLY A 32 32.42 -1.01 -22.70
C GLY A 32 33.54 -0.30 -23.51
N GLY A 33 33.61 1.03 -23.37
CA GLY A 33 34.70 1.83 -24.00
C GLY A 33 34.46 2.24 -25.44
N GLY A 34 33.24 2.03 -26.00
CA GLY A 34 32.92 2.42 -27.38
C GLY A 34 31.52 2.09 -27.78
N LYS A 35 31.16 2.31 -29.06
CA LYS A 35 29.85 1.95 -29.64
C LYS A 35 29.82 0.46 -29.97
N ASN A 36 29.40 -0.36 -29.01
CA ASN A 36 29.41 -1.81 -29.08
C ASN A 36 28.01 -2.41 -29.24
N PRO A 37 27.89 -3.61 -29.85
CA PRO A 37 26.65 -4.38 -29.85
C PRO A 37 26.22 -4.67 -28.41
N CYS A 38 24.94 -4.53 -28.11
CA CYS A 38 24.37 -4.76 -26.80
C CYS A 38 22.96 -5.35 -26.89
N LEU A 39 22.54 -5.96 -25.80
CA LEU A 39 21.19 -6.40 -25.55
C LEU A 39 20.51 -5.43 -24.60
N ILE A 40 19.23 -5.16 -24.82
CA ILE A 40 18.43 -4.23 -24.03
C ILE A 40 17.14 -4.93 -23.62
N VAL A 41 16.82 -4.88 -22.34
CA VAL A 41 15.53 -5.35 -21.82
C VAL A 41 14.88 -4.29 -20.94
N THR A 42 13.57 -4.10 -21.09
CA THR A 42 12.80 -3.24 -20.19
C THR A 42 12.32 -4.06 -18.99
N ILE A 43 12.51 -3.49 -17.80
CA ILE A 43 12.09 -4.04 -16.50
C ILE A 43 11.06 -3.09 -15.91
N TYR A 44 9.98 -3.63 -15.39
CA TYR A 44 8.80 -2.89 -14.95
C TYR A 44 8.66 -2.93 -13.44
N GLU A 45 8.15 -1.85 -12.85
CA GLU A 45 7.76 -1.71 -11.44
C GLU A 45 8.89 -1.88 -10.40
N ALA A 46 10.10 -2.27 -10.82
CA ALA A 46 11.28 -2.42 -9.96
C ALA A 46 12.04 -1.09 -9.83
N THR A 47 12.86 -0.98 -8.80
CA THR A 47 13.78 0.16 -8.64
C THR A 47 15.10 -0.08 -9.37
N GLU A 48 15.84 0.99 -9.62
CA GLU A 48 17.18 0.89 -10.20
C GLU A 48 18.12 0.05 -9.33
N ASP A 49 18.00 0.19 -8.00
CA ASP A 49 18.81 -0.57 -7.04
C ASP A 49 18.50 -2.08 -7.09
N ASP A 50 17.22 -2.47 -7.23
CA ASP A 50 16.82 -3.87 -7.38
C ASP A 50 17.43 -4.47 -8.65
N ILE A 51 17.41 -3.71 -9.74
CA ILE A 51 17.96 -4.15 -11.03
C ILE A 51 19.47 -4.29 -10.94
N ASN A 52 20.16 -3.28 -10.46
CA ASN A 52 21.62 -3.27 -10.36
C ASN A 52 22.14 -4.33 -9.37
N SER A 53 21.51 -4.46 -8.20
CA SER A 53 21.88 -5.45 -7.20
C SER A 53 21.60 -6.88 -7.66
N GLY A 54 20.43 -7.10 -8.29
CA GLY A 54 20.04 -8.39 -8.82
C GLY A 54 20.95 -8.86 -9.97
N TRP A 55 21.23 -7.99 -10.95
CA TRP A 55 22.12 -8.32 -12.06
C TRP A 55 23.56 -8.54 -11.58
N LYS A 56 24.04 -7.70 -10.66
CA LYS A 56 25.33 -7.89 -9.99
C LYS A 56 25.43 -9.26 -9.31
N SER A 57 24.36 -9.69 -8.65
CA SER A 57 24.30 -11.01 -7.99
C SER A 57 24.44 -12.15 -9.01
N ILE A 58 23.77 -12.05 -10.14
CA ILE A 58 23.89 -13.04 -11.24
C ILE A 58 25.33 -13.10 -11.75
N MET A 59 25.95 -11.95 -12.03
CA MET A 59 27.32 -11.89 -12.51
C MET A 59 28.32 -12.46 -11.51
N LYS A 60 28.14 -12.20 -10.21
CA LYS A 60 28.92 -12.83 -9.15
C LYS A 60 28.72 -14.35 -9.08
N GLY A 61 27.50 -14.85 -9.34
CA GLY A 61 27.20 -16.27 -9.43
C GLY A 61 27.98 -16.96 -10.56
N TYR A 62 28.35 -16.22 -11.59
CA TYR A 62 29.26 -16.65 -12.65
C TYR A 62 30.74 -16.29 -12.42
N ASN A 63 31.14 -16.08 -11.16
CA ASN A 63 32.49 -15.72 -10.71
C ASN A 63 32.99 -14.35 -11.20
N GLY A 64 32.12 -13.49 -11.75
CA GLY A 64 32.52 -12.16 -12.24
C GLY A 64 32.87 -11.22 -11.08
N LYS A 65 33.96 -10.45 -11.23
CA LYS A 65 34.33 -9.38 -10.32
C LYS A 65 33.67 -8.08 -10.77
N VAL A 66 32.65 -7.63 -10.04
CA VAL A 66 31.89 -6.44 -10.44
C VAL A 66 32.53 -5.17 -9.89
N SER A 67 32.77 -4.20 -10.77
CA SER A 67 33.26 -2.84 -10.47
C SER A 67 32.44 -1.79 -11.25
N SER A 68 32.49 -0.54 -10.82
CA SER A 68 31.95 0.59 -11.59
C SER A 68 32.88 0.94 -12.74
N LYS A 69 32.31 1.15 -13.93
CA LYS A 69 33.06 1.48 -15.14
C LYS A 69 32.23 2.32 -16.12
N ASP A 70 32.79 3.39 -16.63
CA ASP A 70 32.21 4.21 -17.73
C ASP A 70 30.72 4.58 -17.55
N GLY A 71 30.31 5.00 -16.35
CA GLY A 71 28.93 5.37 -16.03
C GLY A 71 27.98 4.20 -15.87
N GLY A 72 28.49 2.99 -15.76
CA GLY A 72 27.78 1.75 -15.47
C GLY A 72 28.63 0.82 -14.62
N HIS A 73 28.56 -0.48 -14.94
CA HIS A 73 29.29 -1.53 -14.26
C HIS A 73 29.98 -2.47 -15.25
N MET A 74 31.04 -3.10 -14.81
CA MET A 74 31.73 -4.17 -15.51
C MET A 74 31.88 -5.37 -14.56
N ALA A 75 31.47 -6.53 -15.03
CA ALA A 75 31.78 -7.82 -14.41
C ALA A 75 32.92 -8.44 -15.20
N ASP A 76 34.11 -8.42 -14.59
CA ASP A 76 35.34 -8.95 -15.15
C ASP A 76 35.46 -10.46 -14.92
N ASN A 77 35.96 -11.20 -15.90
CA ASN A 77 36.23 -12.64 -15.83
C ASN A 77 34.99 -13.52 -15.50
N VAL A 78 33.88 -13.20 -16.09
CA VAL A 78 32.63 -14.02 -15.97
C VAL A 78 32.83 -15.36 -16.68
N VAL A 79 32.51 -16.46 -16.00
CA VAL A 79 32.58 -17.84 -16.56
C VAL A 79 31.19 -18.43 -16.64
N ILE A 80 30.68 -18.63 -17.84
CA ILE A 80 29.40 -19.30 -18.09
C ILE A 80 29.69 -20.67 -18.72
N LYS A 81 29.80 -21.68 -17.88
CA LYS A 81 30.21 -23.05 -18.28
C LYS A 81 29.35 -23.64 -19.38
N ASP A 82 28.07 -23.30 -19.43
CA ASP A 82 27.13 -23.75 -20.47
C ASP A 82 27.46 -23.16 -21.86
N LEU A 83 28.24 -22.08 -21.92
CA LEU A 83 28.65 -21.45 -23.17
C LEU A 83 30.10 -21.73 -23.55
N SER A 84 31.00 -21.64 -22.60
CA SER A 84 32.43 -21.78 -22.79
C SER A 84 33.16 -21.89 -21.45
N ASN A 85 34.34 -22.54 -21.45
CA ASN A 85 35.30 -22.48 -20.37
C ASN A 85 36.11 -21.19 -20.38
N ASN A 86 36.05 -20.38 -21.45
CA ASN A 86 36.69 -19.10 -21.53
C ASN A 86 35.95 -18.05 -20.75
N THR A 87 36.67 -17.09 -20.17
CA THR A 87 36.08 -15.93 -19.51
C THR A 87 35.56 -14.91 -20.52
N CYS A 88 34.56 -14.15 -20.10
CA CYS A 88 34.13 -12.95 -20.81
C CYS A 88 33.92 -11.78 -19.83
N ASP A 89 33.94 -10.56 -20.35
CA ASP A 89 33.65 -9.37 -19.59
C ASP A 89 32.26 -8.85 -19.94
N VAL A 90 31.42 -8.65 -18.91
CA VAL A 90 30.05 -8.20 -19.09
C VAL A 90 29.93 -6.75 -18.60
N TYR A 91 29.73 -5.85 -19.55
CA TYR A 91 29.44 -4.43 -19.27
C TYR A 91 27.93 -4.25 -19.18
N TYR A 92 27.47 -3.53 -18.15
CA TYR A 92 26.04 -3.27 -18.03
C TYR A 92 25.76 -1.91 -17.38
N LYS A 93 24.62 -1.34 -17.74
CA LYS A 93 24.09 -0.12 -17.11
C LYS A 93 22.57 -0.16 -17.10
N THR A 94 22.00 0.59 -16.17
CA THR A 94 20.55 0.80 -16.08
C THR A 94 20.24 2.21 -16.52
N GLU A 95 19.23 2.38 -17.37
CA GLU A 95 18.72 3.68 -17.79
C GLU A 95 17.23 3.82 -17.41
N LYS A 96 16.91 4.90 -16.73
CA LYS A 96 15.52 5.24 -16.35
C LYS A 96 14.74 5.68 -17.59
N VAL A 97 13.60 5.03 -17.84
CA VAL A 97 12.63 5.45 -18.86
C VAL A 97 11.57 6.35 -18.22
N ASN A 98 11.01 5.89 -17.09
CA ASN A 98 10.08 6.65 -16.24
C ASN A 98 10.15 6.07 -14.81
N GLU A 99 9.23 6.51 -13.91
CA GLU A 99 9.24 6.10 -12.50
C GLU A 99 9.04 4.58 -12.29
N LYS A 100 8.48 3.89 -13.28
CA LYS A 100 8.12 2.46 -13.18
C LYS A 100 8.76 1.60 -14.25
N GLU A 101 9.65 2.16 -15.05
CA GLU A 101 10.27 1.47 -16.18
C GLU A 101 11.74 1.84 -16.30
N PHE A 102 12.56 0.83 -16.32
CA PHE A 102 14.01 0.93 -16.52
C PHE A 102 14.46 0.01 -17.64
N LYS A 103 15.51 0.39 -18.33
CA LYS A 103 16.21 -0.45 -19.30
C LYS A 103 17.49 -0.98 -18.70
N LEU A 104 17.68 -2.29 -18.71
CA LEU A 104 18.95 -2.93 -18.50
C LEU A 104 19.63 -3.13 -19.86
N ILE A 105 20.81 -2.56 -20.01
CA ILE A 105 21.64 -2.61 -21.23
C ILE A 105 22.86 -3.42 -20.91
N VAL A 106 23.14 -4.46 -21.72
CA VAL A 106 24.24 -5.39 -21.49
C VAL A 106 25.05 -5.59 -22.78
N ALA A 107 26.35 -5.40 -22.70
CA ALA A 107 27.31 -5.72 -23.75
C ALA A 107 28.33 -6.74 -23.21
N VAL A 108 28.64 -7.76 -24.01
CA VAL A 108 29.52 -8.86 -23.60
C VAL A 108 30.74 -8.88 -24.51
N ASN A 109 31.91 -8.75 -23.94
CA ASN A 109 33.21 -8.92 -24.62
C ASN A 109 33.71 -10.35 -24.40
N LEU A 110 33.87 -11.10 -25.48
CA LEU A 110 34.26 -12.51 -25.47
C LEU A 110 35.80 -12.73 -25.51
N GLY A 111 36.59 -11.70 -25.15
CA GLY A 111 38.04 -11.78 -25.14
C GLY A 111 38.69 -11.31 -26.43
N GLY A 112 38.16 -10.26 -27.08
CA GLY A 112 38.70 -9.66 -28.29
C GLY A 112 37.67 -9.14 -29.26
N ALA A 113 36.40 -9.62 -29.11
CA ALA A 113 35.27 -9.14 -29.90
C ALA A 113 34.04 -9.04 -29.00
N PHE A 114 33.23 -8.00 -29.21
CA PHE A 114 31.92 -7.93 -28.56
C PHE A 114 30.94 -8.91 -29.21
N MET A 115 30.15 -9.55 -28.34
CA MET A 115 29.11 -10.48 -28.76
C MET A 115 28.10 -9.78 -29.69
N ASN A 116 27.83 -10.43 -30.82
CA ASN A 116 26.82 -9.99 -31.79
C ASN A 116 26.02 -11.19 -32.29
N PRO A 117 24.80 -10.99 -32.81
CA PRO A 117 23.94 -12.11 -33.23
C PRO A 117 24.45 -12.89 -34.45
N SER A 118 25.24 -12.26 -35.35
CA SER A 118 25.72 -12.88 -36.56
C SER A 118 26.82 -13.92 -36.30
N ASP A 119 27.81 -13.54 -35.47
CA ASP A 119 29.01 -14.36 -35.29
C ASP A 119 28.94 -15.20 -33.98
N HIS A 120 28.06 -14.83 -33.04
CA HIS A 120 27.99 -15.42 -31.70
C HIS A 120 26.55 -15.79 -31.34
N SER A 121 25.81 -16.44 -32.23
CA SER A 121 24.37 -16.71 -32.09
C SER A 121 24.02 -17.51 -30.83
N THR A 122 24.83 -18.49 -30.43
CA THR A 122 24.62 -19.31 -29.23
C THR A 122 24.71 -18.48 -27.97
N GLN A 123 25.79 -17.70 -27.84
CA GLN A 123 26.02 -16.81 -26.69
C GLN A 123 24.93 -15.70 -26.61
N ASN A 124 24.60 -15.12 -27.76
CA ASN A 124 23.56 -14.11 -27.88
C ASN A 124 22.19 -14.63 -27.42
N ASN A 125 21.79 -15.82 -27.87
CA ASN A 125 20.54 -16.42 -27.43
C ASN A 125 20.52 -16.76 -25.94
N TYR A 126 21.65 -17.20 -25.38
CA TYR A 126 21.78 -17.45 -23.95
C TYR A 126 21.56 -16.16 -23.15
N PHE A 127 22.28 -15.09 -23.47
CA PHE A 127 22.14 -13.81 -22.79
C PHE A 127 20.76 -13.20 -23.00
N LYS A 128 20.14 -13.34 -24.15
CA LYS A 128 18.73 -12.95 -24.36
C LYS A 128 17.80 -13.66 -23.39
N LYS A 129 17.96 -14.98 -23.26
CA LYS A 129 17.15 -15.76 -22.32
C LYS A 129 17.43 -15.32 -20.88
N LEU A 130 18.69 -15.21 -20.48
CA LEU A 130 19.09 -14.78 -19.13
C LEU A 130 18.51 -13.41 -18.77
N MET A 131 18.63 -12.44 -19.67
CA MET A 131 18.09 -11.09 -19.46
C MET A 131 16.58 -11.08 -19.41
N LYS A 132 15.92 -11.85 -20.25
CA LYS A 132 14.45 -11.97 -20.25
C LYS A 132 13.95 -12.60 -18.96
N ASP A 133 14.56 -13.67 -18.50
CA ASP A 133 14.17 -14.37 -17.26
C ASP A 133 14.44 -13.48 -16.04
N PHE A 134 15.57 -12.76 -16.03
CA PHE A 134 15.88 -11.78 -14.99
C PHE A 134 14.85 -10.65 -14.97
N ALA A 135 14.55 -10.03 -16.10
CA ALA A 135 13.59 -8.93 -16.18
C ALA A 135 12.18 -9.36 -15.73
N ALA A 136 11.76 -10.56 -16.14
CA ALA A 136 10.48 -11.11 -15.72
C ALA A 136 10.44 -11.34 -14.21
N LYS A 137 11.47 -11.98 -13.66
CA LYS A 137 11.55 -12.25 -12.22
C LYS A 137 11.58 -10.95 -11.42
N THR A 138 12.44 -10.00 -11.76
CA THR A 138 12.58 -8.73 -11.03
C THR A 138 11.29 -7.92 -11.06
N SER A 139 10.60 -7.87 -12.21
CA SER A 139 9.30 -7.20 -12.33
C SER A 139 8.22 -7.89 -11.49
N MET A 140 8.20 -9.23 -11.48
CA MET A 140 7.22 -9.99 -10.69
C MET A 140 7.48 -9.86 -9.18
N ASP A 141 8.72 -9.89 -8.75
CA ASP A 141 9.09 -9.69 -7.34
C ASP A 141 8.65 -8.30 -6.86
N ALA A 142 8.93 -7.25 -7.63
CA ALA A 142 8.50 -5.89 -7.31
C ALA A 142 6.97 -5.73 -7.22
N ILE A 143 6.22 -6.35 -8.14
CA ILE A 143 4.75 -6.36 -8.09
C ILE A 143 4.26 -7.17 -6.89
N GLY A 144 4.92 -8.27 -6.55
CA GLY A 144 4.60 -9.09 -5.38
C GLY A 144 4.76 -8.32 -4.06
N ASP A 145 5.80 -7.51 -3.94
CA ASP A 145 5.99 -6.64 -2.76
C ASP A 145 4.93 -5.54 -2.67
N GLN A 146 4.55 -4.92 -3.79
CA GLN A 146 3.44 -3.96 -3.83
C GLN A 146 2.11 -4.61 -3.43
N LEU A 147 1.83 -5.82 -3.91
CA LEU A 147 0.63 -6.57 -3.54
C LEU A 147 0.59 -6.85 -2.03
N LYS A 148 1.69 -7.34 -1.47
CA LYS A 148 1.81 -7.60 -0.04
C LYS A 148 1.57 -6.35 0.82
N ASP A 149 2.05 -5.19 0.38
CA ASP A 149 1.84 -3.94 1.11
C ASP A 149 0.39 -3.44 0.97
N ALA A 150 -0.24 -3.63 -0.20
CA ALA A 150 -1.66 -3.34 -0.39
C ALA A 150 -2.55 -4.25 0.47
N GLU A 151 -2.25 -5.55 0.57
CA GLU A 151 -2.96 -6.50 1.43
C GLU A 151 -2.86 -6.14 2.92
N LYS A 152 -1.67 -5.72 3.38
CA LYS A 152 -1.49 -5.22 4.75
C LYS A 152 -2.32 -3.97 5.02
N ALA A 153 -2.36 -3.04 4.05
CA ALA A 153 -3.17 -1.83 4.17
C ALA A 153 -4.66 -2.17 4.22
N LEU A 154 -5.14 -3.08 3.37
CA LEU A 154 -6.51 -3.57 3.38
C LEU A 154 -6.87 -4.17 4.75
N SER A 155 -6.06 -5.08 5.27
CA SER A 155 -6.30 -5.72 6.57
C SER A 155 -6.41 -4.72 7.73
N LYS A 156 -5.60 -3.64 7.70
CA LYS A 156 -5.72 -2.54 8.68
C LYS A 156 -7.05 -1.80 8.56
N LEU A 157 -7.51 -1.54 7.34
CA LEU A 157 -8.78 -0.85 7.10
C LEU A 157 -9.97 -1.72 7.54
N GLU A 158 -9.95 -3.02 7.25
CA GLU A 158 -10.97 -3.98 7.70
C GLU A 158 -11.04 -4.07 9.24
N SER A 159 -9.87 -4.08 9.90
CA SER A 159 -9.80 -4.07 11.36
C SER A 159 -10.38 -2.77 11.96
N ALA A 160 -10.07 -1.62 11.36
CA ALA A 160 -10.61 -0.33 11.77
C ALA A 160 -12.14 -0.26 11.54
N GLN A 161 -12.64 -0.76 10.42
CA GLN A 161 -14.07 -0.87 10.13
C GLN A 161 -14.78 -1.71 11.20
N SER A 162 -14.24 -2.89 11.52
CA SER A 162 -14.81 -3.76 12.56
C SER A 162 -14.87 -3.08 13.94
N SER A 163 -13.85 -2.29 14.30
CA SER A 163 -13.87 -1.50 15.53
C SER A 163 -14.98 -0.46 15.53
N LEU A 164 -15.11 0.31 14.45
CA LEU A 164 -16.16 1.33 14.33
C LEU A 164 -17.58 0.73 14.39
N GLU A 165 -17.78 -0.47 13.84
CA GLU A 165 -19.06 -1.19 13.94
C GLU A 165 -19.40 -1.59 15.38
N LYS A 166 -18.40 -2.04 16.16
CA LYS A 166 -18.57 -2.34 17.59
C LYS A 166 -18.91 -1.07 18.37
N ASP A 167 -18.20 0.02 18.13
CA ASP A 167 -18.47 1.31 18.77
C ASP A 167 -19.87 1.81 18.44
N GLN A 168 -20.30 1.70 17.19
CA GLN A 168 -21.66 2.06 16.77
C GLN A 168 -22.71 1.25 17.54
N ASN A 169 -22.51 -0.06 17.70
CA ASN A 169 -23.44 -0.91 18.43
C ASN A 169 -23.49 -0.55 19.93
N SER A 170 -22.34 -0.23 20.53
CA SER A 170 -22.27 0.26 21.92
C SER A 170 -23.05 1.56 22.08
N LEU A 171 -22.81 2.54 21.20
CA LEU A 171 -23.50 3.81 21.22
C LEU A 171 -25.04 3.66 21.04
N LYS A 172 -25.48 2.76 20.18
CA LYS A 172 -26.92 2.45 20.04
C LYS A 172 -27.50 1.90 21.34
N SER A 173 -26.79 0.97 22.00
CA SER A 173 -27.20 0.43 23.30
C SER A 173 -27.30 1.52 24.37
N ASP A 174 -26.34 2.44 24.42
CA ASP A 174 -26.35 3.53 25.39
C ASP A 174 -27.47 4.53 25.14
N ILE A 175 -27.77 4.81 23.88
CA ILE A 175 -28.94 5.63 23.50
C ILE A 175 -30.22 5.02 24.05
N GLU A 176 -30.45 3.72 23.90
CA GLU A 176 -31.66 3.07 24.42
C GLU A 176 -31.72 3.09 25.95
N LYS A 177 -30.59 2.90 26.65
CA LYS A 177 -30.51 3.06 28.11
C LYS A 177 -30.86 4.49 28.56
N TYR A 178 -30.33 5.49 27.87
CA TYR A 178 -30.63 6.89 28.19
C TYR A 178 -32.10 7.25 27.92
N LYS A 179 -32.69 6.76 26.83
CA LYS A 179 -34.13 6.94 26.58
C LYS A 179 -34.99 6.35 27.70
N SER A 180 -34.64 5.15 28.18
CA SER A 180 -35.36 4.53 29.31
C SER A 180 -35.24 5.36 30.58
N LYS A 181 -34.04 5.88 30.90
CA LYS A 181 -33.84 6.75 32.07
C LYS A 181 -34.60 8.06 31.96
N ILE A 182 -34.63 8.67 30.77
CA ILE A 182 -35.39 9.91 30.53
C ILE A 182 -36.85 9.64 30.78
N LYS A 183 -37.42 8.56 30.22
CA LYS A 183 -38.84 8.20 30.45
C LYS A 183 -39.15 8.02 31.94
N SER A 184 -38.29 7.31 32.69
CA SER A 184 -38.48 7.14 34.12
C SER A 184 -38.48 8.50 34.88
N ALA A 185 -37.56 9.39 34.51
CA ALA A 185 -37.48 10.71 35.11
C ALA A 185 -38.72 11.58 34.77
N GLU A 186 -39.26 11.49 33.58
CA GLU A 186 -40.49 12.15 33.16
C GLU A 186 -41.72 11.64 33.98
N ASP A 187 -41.83 10.31 34.18
CA ASP A 187 -42.87 9.68 34.98
C ASP A 187 -42.76 10.16 36.48
N ASP A 188 -41.55 10.19 37.03
CA ASP A 188 -41.29 10.70 38.40
C ASP A 188 -41.65 12.17 38.53
N LEU A 189 -41.33 12.99 37.53
CA LEU A 189 -41.69 14.41 37.50
C LEU A 189 -43.20 14.61 37.47
N ALA A 190 -43.94 13.84 36.65
CA ALA A 190 -45.39 13.89 36.57
C ALA A 190 -46.03 13.54 37.92
N LYS A 191 -45.53 12.48 38.59
CA LYS A 191 -45.97 12.09 39.94
C LYS A 191 -45.69 13.20 40.94
N ASN A 192 -44.49 13.76 40.96
CA ASN A 192 -44.11 14.84 41.87
C ASN A 192 -45.02 16.08 41.71
N ASN A 193 -45.34 16.47 40.46
CA ASN A 193 -46.27 17.56 40.18
C ASN A 193 -47.68 17.31 40.76
N THR A 194 -48.15 16.06 40.65
CA THR A 194 -49.44 15.65 41.26
C THR A 194 -49.41 15.75 42.79
N ASP A 195 -48.35 15.21 43.38
CA ASP A 195 -48.15 15.27 44.84
C ASP A 195 -48.01 16.71 45.37
N GLN A 196 -47.30 17.60 44.64
CA GLN A 196 -47.25 19.02 44.95
C GLN A 196 -48.62 19.69 44.93
N THR A 197 -49.46 19.37 43.92
CA THR A 197 -50.79 19.94 43.78
C THR A 197 -51.68 19.52 44.98
N LYS A 198 -51.64 18.24 45.34
CA LYS A 198 -52.34 17.70 46.52
C LYS A 198 -51.84 18.39 47.79
N LYS A 199 -50.52 18.53 47.95
CA LYS A 199 -49.94 19.14 49.12
C LYS A 199 -50.34 20.64 49.27
N LYS A 200 -50.39 21.37 48.15
CA LYS A 200 -50.90 22.76 48.14
C LYS A 200 -52.32 22.86 48.64
N SER A 201 -53.21 21.93 48.16
CA SER A 201 -54.60 21.87 48.62
C SER A 201 -54.72 21.56 50.13
N GLU A 202 -53.90 20.62 50.65
CA GLU A 202 -53.84 20.30 52.06
C GLU A 202 -53.39 21.49 52.90
N ILE A 203 -52.42 22.25 52.45
CA ILE A 203 -51.90 23.47 53.09
C ILE A 203 -53.02 24.55 53.18
N GLU A 204 -53.74 24.78 52.10
CA GLU A 204 -54.85 25.75 52.08
C GLU A 204 -55.99 25.35 53.02
N ALA A 205 -56.32 24.06 53.06
CA ALA A 205 -57.31 23.56 54.03
C ALA A 205 -56.86 23.77 55.48
N GLN A 206 -55.57 23.47 55.76
CA GLN A 206 -55.03 23.66 57.12
C GLN A 206 -54.93 25.14 57.54
N LYS A 207 -54.65 26.06 56.61
CA LYS A 207 -54.68 27.53 56.88
C LYS A 207 -56.07 27.97 57.33
N LYS A 208 -57.15 27.49 56.68
CA LYS A 208 -58.51 27.78 57.08
C LYS A 208 -58.82 27.27 58.50
N VAL A 209 -58.35 26.09 58.88
CA VAL A 209 -58.47 25.52 60.19
C VAL A 209 -57.77 26.44 61.27
N VAL A 210 -56.53 26.82 60.93
CA VAL A 210 -55.78 27.72 61.79
C VAL A 210 -56.53 29.08 62.02
N GLU A 211 -56.97 29.66 60.89
CA GLU A 211 -57.77 30.92 60.97
C GLU A 211 -59.01 30.76 61.83
N THR A 212 -59.75 29.67 61.73
CA THR A 212 -60.94 29.39 62.53
C THR A 212 -60.59 29.26 64.01
N ILE A 213 -59.51 28.56 64.35
CA ILE A 213 -59.06 28.38 65.72
C ILE A 213 -58.60 29.69 66.27
N THR A 214 -57.88 30.52 65.52
CA THR A 214 -57.43 31.88 65.96
C THR A 214 -58.62 32.75 66.28
N LYS A 215 -59.65 32.81 65.41
CA LYS A 215 -60.92 33.57 65.72
C LYS A 215 -61.60 33.07 66.95
N LYS A 216 -61.63 31.78 67.23
CA LYS A 216 -62.20 31.20 68.44
C LYS A 216 -61.40 31.65 69.70
N LYS A 217 -60.07 31.67 69.62
CA LYS A 217 -59.21 32.10 70.66
C LYS A 217 -59.43 33.58 70.99
N ASP A 218 -59.54 34.44 70.00
CA ASP A 218 -59.77 35.88 70.14
C ASP A 218 -61.13 36.19 70.66
N ALA A 219 -62.12 35.35 70.51
CA ALA A 219 -63.49 35.49 71.02
C ALA A 219 -63.59 35.09 72.51
N VAL A 220 -62.62 34.54 73.19
CA VAL A 220 -62.56 34.10 74.56
C VAL A 220 -61.80 35.11 75.44
N ASN A 221 -61.10 36.11 74.85
CA ASN A 221 -60.46 37.19 75.50
C ASN A 221 -61.39 38.42 75.50
#